data_1ed7974419097a672751ad963160a068
#
_entry.id   1ed7974419097a672751ad963160a068
#
_cell.length_a   1.000
_cell.length_b   1.000
_cell.length_c   1.000
_cell.angle_alpha   90.00
_cell.angle_beta   90.00
_cell.angle_gamma   90.00
#
_symmetry.space_group_name_H-M   'P 1'
#
loop_
_entity.id
_entity.type
_entity.pdbx_description
1 polymer ?
#
loop_
_entity_poly.entity_id
_entity_poly.type
_entity_poly.pdbx_seq_one_letter_code
_entity_poly.pdbx_strand_id
1 'polypeptide(L)' 'MKRSTLLKHLRKYGCILKREGRLHSLWCNPSTGAVETVPRHTEIPNKLARKICRNLSAPEVGSEETRS' A
#
# COMPACT_ATOMS: atom_id res chain seq x y z
N MET A 1 3.12 -10.13 -4.76
CA MET A 1 3.50 -10.11 -3.33
C MET A 1 2.28 -10.34 -2.45
N LYS A 2 2.51 -10.75 -1.24
CA LYS A 2 1.41 -10.95 -0.31
C LYS A 2 0.83 -9.62 0.12
N ARG A 3 -0.50 -9.57 0.24
CA ARG A 3 -1.19 -8.39 0.70
C ARG A 3 -0.68 -7.93 2.07
N SER A 4 -0.43 -8.89 2.96
CA SER A 4 0.07 -8.57 4.31
C SER A 4 1.42 -7.85 4.25
N THR A 5 2.28 -8.23 3.31
CA THR A 5 3.57 -7.57 3.12
C THR A 5 3.38 -6.12 2.67
N LEU A 6 2.45 -5.90 1.73
CA LEU A 6 2.16 -4.56 1.26
C LEU A 6 1.61 -3.68 2.38
N LEU A 7 0.65 -4.20 3.16
CA LEU A 7 0.06 -3.42 4.24
C LEU A 7 1.08 -3.06 5.31
N LYS A 8 1.98 -3.98 5.61
CA LYS A 8 3.06 -3.73 6.56
C LYS A 8 3.95 -2.59 6.07
N HIS A 9 4.27 -2.61 4.78
CA HIS A 9 5.07 -1.57 4.16
C HIS A 9 4.38 -0.21 4.25
N LEU A 10 3.07 -0.18 3.94
CA LEU A 10 2.31 1.07 4.01
C LEU A 10 2.30 1.64 5.43
N ARG A 11 2.10 0.79 6.44
CA ARG A 11 2.12 1.23 7.83
C ARG A 11 3.48 1.77 8.23
N LYS A 12 4.55 1.15 7.74
CA LYS A 12 5.90 1.60 8.03
C LYS A 12 6.13 3.04 7.59
N TYR A 13 5.47 3.45 6.51
CA TYR A 13 5.62 4.79 5.97
C TYR A 13 4.46 5.72 6.32
N GLY A 14 3.74 5.39 7.39
CA GLY A 14 2.76 6.30 7.96
C GLY A 14 1.36 6.23 7.39
N CYS A 15 1.12 5.30 6.46
CA CYS A 15 -0.22 5.14 5.91
C CYS A 15 -1.09 4.34 6.88
N ILE A 16 -2.37 4.65 6.90
CA ILE A 16 -3.31 4.00 7.81
C ILE A 16 -4.55 3.54 7.07
N LEU A 17 -5.21 2.55 7.63
CA LEU A 17 -6.49 2.08 7.12
C LEU A 17 -7.55 3.12 7.48
N LYS A 18 -8.19 3.67 6.46
CA LYS A 18 -9.23 4.68 6.66
C LYS A 18 -10.61 4.05 6.72
N ARG A 19 -10.84 3.04 5.90
CA ARG A 19 -12.15 2.42 5.82
C ARG A 19 -12.02 1.01 5.28
N GLU A 20 -12.74 0.07 5.87
CA GLU A 20 -12.74 -1.31 5.42
C GLU A 20 -14.00 -1.59 4.62
N GLY A 21 -13.84 -2.03 3.38
CA GLY A 21 -14.96 -2.41 2.54
C GLY A 21 -14.96 -3.91 2.32
N ARG A 22 -15.96 -4.39 1.57
CA ARG A 22 -16.10 -5.82 1.30
C ARG A 22 -15.01 -6.34 0.36
N LEU A 23 -14.74 -5.59 -0.70
CA LEU A 23 -13.79 -6.01 -1.73
C LEU A 23 -12.49 -5.22 -1.70
N HIS A 24 -12.51 -4.06 -1.09
CA HIS A 24 -11.36 -3.17 -1.05
C HIS A 24 -11.25 -2.51 0.31
N SER A 25 -10.02 -2.26 0.72
CA SER A 25 -9.73 -1.45 1.90
C SER A 25 -9.28 -0.09 1.44
N LEU A 26 -9.79 0.98 2.04
CA LEU A 26 -9.36 2.33 1.70
C LEU A 26 -8.27 2.75 2.68
N TRP A 27 -7.12 3.09 2.13
CA TRP A 27 -5.96 3.52 2.92
C TRP A 27 -5.67 4.98 2.63
N CYS A 28 -5.04 5.64 3.59
CA CYS A 28 -4.67 7.04 3.38
C CYS A 28 -3.30 7.32 3.99
N ASN A 29 -2.69 8.37 3.46
CA ASN A 29 -1.46 8.93 4.01
C ASN A 29 -1.84 10.27 4.66
N PRO A 30 -1.92 10.33 6.01
CA PRO A 30 -2.36 11.56 6.67
C PRO A 30 -1.44 12.75 6.41
N SER A 31 -0.17 12.50 6.11
CA SER A 31 0.78 13.59 5.86
C SER A 31 0.49 14.34 4.56
N THR A 32 -0.06 13.64 3.57
CA THR A 32 -0.31 14.24 2.25
C THR A 32 -1.77 14.35 1.90
N GLY A 33 -2.64 13.62 2.60
CA GLY A 33 -4.04 13.53 2.26
C GLY A 33 -4.32 12.54 1.13
N ALA A 34 -3.31 11.85 0.63
CA ALA A 34 -3.49 10.88 -0.45
C ALA A 34 -4.30 9.69 0.04
N VAL A 35 -5.15 9.16 -0.85
CA VAL A 35 -5.96 7.97 -0.55
C VAL A 35 -5.84 7.00 -1.71
N GLU A 36 -5.99 5.72 -1.41
CA GLU A 36 -5.96 4.67 -2.42
C GLU A 36 -6.62 3.42 -1.89
N THR A 37 -7.28 2.68 -2.77
CA THR A 37 -7.90 1.41 -2.39
C THR A 37 -6.88 0.28 -2.56
N VAL A 38 -6.96 -0.69 -1.66
CA VAL A 38 -6.13 -1.89 -1.70
C VAL A 38 -7.07 -3.09 -1.82
N PRO A 39 -6.93 -3.92 -2.85
CA PRO A 39 -7.79 -5.10 -3.00
C PRO A 39 -7.60 -6.05 -1.82
N ARG A 40 -8.63 -6.81 -1.52
CA ARG A 40 -8.59 -7.77 -0.41
C ARG A 40 -8.14 -9.16 -0.84
N HIS A 41 -7.46 -9.26 -1.96
CA HIS A 41 -6.87 -10.51 -2.41
C HIS A 41 -5.60 -10.80 -1.62
N THR A 42 -5.37 -12.07 -1.34
CA THR A 42 -4.17 -12.51 -0.61
C THR A 42 -2.89 -12.14 -1.36
N GLU A 43 -2.94 -12.27 -2.69
CA GLU A 43 -1.81 -11.93 -3.55
C GLU A 43 -2.13 -10.68 -4.34
N ILE A 44 -1.19 -9.76 -4.38
CA ILE A 44 -1.33 -8.52 -5.13
C ILE A 44 -0.20 -8.47 -6.15
N PRO A 45 -0.51 -8.26 -7.43
CA PRO A 45 0.56 -8.16 -8.44
C PRO A 45 1.55 -7.07 -8.06
N ASN A 46 2.84 -7.34 -8.25
CA ASN A 46 3.88 -6.40 -7.85
C ASN A 46 3.71 -5.03 -8.48
N LYS A 47 3.31 -5.00 -9.74
CA LYS A 47 3.09 -3.74 -10.45
C LYS A 47 1.98 -2.91 -9.78
N LEU A 48 0.90 -3.59 -9.40
CA LEU A 48 -0.20 -2.91 -8.70
C LEU A 48 0.23 -2.45 -7.31
N ALA A 49 1.00 -3.27 -6.61
CA ALA A 49 1.49 -2.90 -5.28
C ALA A 49 2.34 -1.62 -5.35
N ARG A 50 3.21 -1.52 -6.35
CA ARG A 50 4.02 -0.31 -6.53
C ARG A 50 3.17 0.91 -6.87
N LYS A 51 2.13 0.72 -7.68
CA LYS A 51 1.21 1.80 -8.02
C LYS A 51 0.48 2.31 -6.78
N ILE A 52 0.03 1.38 -5.94
CA ILE A 52 -0.65 1.73 -4.69
C ILE A 52 0.28 2.57 -3.81
N CYS A 53 1.53 2.16 -3.69
CA CYS A 53 2.50 2.91 -2.90
C CYS A 53 2.68 4.34 -3.45
N ARG A 54 2.85 4.46 -4.76
CA ARG A 54 3.02 5.79 -5.38
C ARG A 54 1.80 6.67 -5.13
N ASN A 55 0.60 6.10 -5.27
CA ASN A 55 -0.62 6.88 -5.09
C ASN A 55 -0.84 7.29 -3.63
N LEU A 56 -0.20 6.59 -2.70
CA LEU A 56 -0.25 6.93 -1.28
C LEU A 56 0.96 7.75 -0.84
N SER A 57 1.75 8.22 -1.78
CA SER A 57 2.95 9.01 -1.50
C SER A 57 3.93 8.26 -0.61
N ALA A 58 3.95 6.94 -0.72
CA ALA A 58 4.90 6.10 0.00
C ALA A 58 5.96 5.59 -0.97
N PRO A 59 7.16 5.23 -0.47
CA PRO A 59 8.16 4.60 -1.34
C PRO A 59 7.61 3.31 -1.93
N GLU A 60 8.00 2.99 -3.15
CA GLU A 60 7.53 1.77 -3.79
C GLU A 60 8.06 0.56 -3.02
N VAL A 61 7.15 -0.38 -2.76
CA VAL A 61 7.51 -1.60 -2.06
C VAL A 61 8.51 -2.37 -2.92
N GLY A 62 9.54 -2.90 -2.28
CA GLY A 62 10.59 -3.63 -3.00
C GLY A 62 11.74 -2.77 -3.48
N SER A 63 11.58 -1.43 -3.58
CA SER A 63 12.68 -0.59 -4.05
C SER A 63 13.85 -0.59 -3.09
N GLU A 64 13.60 -0.78 -1.82
CA GLU A 64 14.66 -0.84 -0.82
C GLU A 64 15.55 -2.06 -1.04
N GLU A 65 14.96 -3.15 -1.49
CA GLU A 65 15.67 -4.40 -1.69
C GLU A 65 16.65 -4.34 -2.86
N THR A 66 16.32 -3.53 -3.84
CA THR A 66 17.17 -3.42 -5.03
C THR A 66 18.35 -2.51 -4.82
N ARG A 67 18.46 -1.92 -3.65
CA ARG A 67 19.51 -0.95 -3.36
C ARG A 67 20.66 -1.50 -2.55
N SER A 68 20.60 -2.74 -2.22
CA SER A 68 21.63 -3.37 -1.40
C SER A 68 23.01 -3.40 -2.05
#